data_ddd343b748c87871680232f8fabd1ec9
#
_entry.id   ddd343b748c87871680232f8fabd1ec9
#
_cell.length_a   1.000
_cell.length_b   1.000
_cell.length_c   1.000
_cell.angle_alpha   90.00
_cell.angle_beta   90.00
_cell.angle_gamma   90.00
#
_symmetry.space_group_name_H-M   'P 1'
#
loop_
_entity.id
_entity.type
_entity.pdbx_description
1 polymer ?
#
loop_
_entity_poly.entity_id
_entity_poly.type
_entity_poly.pdbx_seq_one_letter_code
_entity_poly.pdbx_strand_id
1 'polypeptide(L)'
;MRYSKYSGRGNFFSLPNEVFLLGLSAGELAVYSFLKRCENRKTHQCWPSIRTIGQAVRMSENTVRKYIRQLEERGLITTEPTEVITKTGEKRNGNLLFTPARFRR
;
A
#
# COMPACT_ATOMS: atom_id res chain seq x y z
N MET A 1 10.86 26.23 -2.39
CA MET A 1 9.60 25.45 -2.47
C MET A 1 8.74 25.76 -1.27
N ARG A 2 7.48 25.98 -1.50
CA ARG A 2 6.55 26.27 -0.42
C ARG A 2 5.69 25.06 -0.09
N TYR A 3 5.50 24.83 1.19
CA TYR A 3 4.66 23.75 1.68
C TYR A 3 3.41 24.26 2.40
N SER A 4 2.97 25.47 2.10
CA SER A 4 1.99 26.18 2.91
C SER A 4 0.78 25.35 3.36
N LYS A 5 0.18 24.54 2.47
CA LYS A 5 -0.94 23.69 2.82
C LYS A 5 -0.54 22.38 3.47
N TYR A 6 0.67 21.93 3.20
CA TYR A 6 1.09 20.56 3.51
C TYR A 6 2.21 20.50 4.53
N SER A 7 2.58 21.62 5.10
CA SER A 7 3.68 21.70 6.08
C SER A 7 3.25 21.37 7.50
N GLY A 8 2.00 20.99 7.70
CA GLY A 8 1.50 20.63 9.03
C GLY A 8 2.19 19.40 9.58
N ARG A 9 2.28 19.32 10.89
CA ARG A 9 2.83 18.15 11.58
C ARG A 9 1.95 16.93 11.34
N GLY A 10 2.56 15.79 11.09
CA GLY A 10 1.85 14.55 10.87
C GLY A 10 1.34 14.37 9.46
N ASN A 11 1.63 15.31 8.55
CA ASN A 11 1.23 15.21 7.16
C ASN A 11 2.29 14.55 6.29
N PHE A 12 3.12 13.73 6.88
CA PHE A 12 4.21 13.04 6.20
C PHE A 12 4.13 11.56 6.40
N PHE A 13 4.70 10.84 5.45
CA PHE A 13 5.09 9.46 5.66
C PHE A 13 6.49 9.31 5.10
N SER A 14 7.18 8.24 5.53
CA SER A 14 8.56 8.00 5.13
C SER A 14 8.65 6.86 4.16
N LEU A 15 9.55 6.98 3.19
CA LEU A 15 9.95 5.90 2.32
C LEU A 15 11.42 5.57 2.59
N PRO A 16 11.78 4.27 2.57
CA PRO A 16 13.18 3.90 2.65
C PRO A 16 13.95 4.48 1.48
N ASN A 17 15.14 5.02 1.72
CA ASN A 17 15.98 5.54 0.64
C ASN A 17 16.31 4.44 -0.37
N GLU A 18 16.44 3.22 0.10
CA GLU A 18 16.79 2.06 -0.70
C GLU A 18 15.76 1.74 -1.78
N VAL A 19 14.55 2.27 -1.67
CA VAL A 19 13.49 2.00 -2.63
C VAL A 19 13.89 2.40 -4.06
N PHE A 20 14.72 3.41 -4.19
CA PHE A 20 15.18 3.87 -5.50
C PHE A 20 16.29 3.00 -6.08
N LEU A 21 16.84 2.09 -5.29
CA LEU A 21 17.88 1.15 -5.73
C LEU A 21 17.30 -0.18 -6.20
N LEU A 22 15.99 -0.36 -6.06
CA LEU A 22 15.34 -1.65 -6.32
C LEU A 22 14.89 -1.84 -7.76
N GLY A 23 15.02 -0.82 -8.60
CA GLY A 23 14.63 -0.91 -9.99
C GLY A 23 13.12 -0.97 -10.20
N LEU A 24 12.35 -0.36 -9.32
CA LEU A 24 10.89 -0.35 -9.45
C LEU A 24 10.45 0.52 -10.61
N SER A 25 9.42 0.06 -11.33
CA SER A 25 8.75 0.92 -12.30
C SER A 25 7.99 2.04 -11.58
N ALA A 26 7.59 3.07 -12.33
CA ALA A 26 6.82 4.17 -11.75
C ALA A 26 5.53 3.67 -11.12
N GLY A 27 4.84 2.72 -11.76
CA GLY A 27 3.60 2.16 -11.23
C GLY A 27 3.83 1.35 -9.95
N GLU A 28 4.87 0.53 -9.93
CA GLU A 28 5.24 -0.21 -8.72
C GLU A 28 5.57 0.74 -7.58
N LEU A 29 6.35 1.78 -7.87
CA LEU A 29 6.72 2.77 -6.86
C LEU A 29 5.49 3.50 -6.32
N ALA A 30 4.56 3.88 -7.19
CA ALA A 30 3.34 4.58 -6.78
C ALA A 30 2.50 3.71 -5.84
N VAL A 31 2.25 2.46 -6.21
CA VAL A 31 1.46 1.54 -5.38
C VAL A 31 2.16 1.27 -4.06
N TYR A 32 3.45 0.97 -4.11
CA TYR A 32 4.24 0.73 -2.89
C TYR A 32 4.19 1.95 -1.95
N SER A 33 4.39 3.14 -2.51
CA SER A 33 4.37 4.39 -1.73
C SER A 33 3.03 4.61 -1.06
N PHE A 34 1.92 4.34 -1.76
CA PHE A 34 0.59 4.49 -1.17
C PHE A 34 0.38 3.50 -0.03
N LEU A 35 0.82 2.26 -0.18
CA LEU A 35 0.72 1.27 0.88
C LEU A 35 1.55 1.68 2.10
N LYS A 36 2.73 2.24 1.88
CA LYS A 36 3.55 2.77 2.98
C LYS A 36 2.86 3.92 3.69
N ARG A 37 2.18 4.79 2.94
CA ARG A 37 1.43 5.88 3.53
C ARG A 37 0.28 5.38 4.40
N CYS A 38 -0.37 4.31 4.00
CA CYS A 38 -1.51 3.73 4.72
C CYS A 38 -1.10 2.83 5.88
N GLU A 39 0.19 2.51 5.98
CA GLU A 39 0.70 1.57 6.97
C GLU A 39 0.46 2.08 8.38
N ASN A 40 -0.10 1.21 9.23
CA ASN A 40 -0.25 1.49 10.63
C ASN A 40 1.13 1.48 11.29
N ARG A 41 1.46 2.51 12.05
CA ARG A 41 2.78 2.65 12.67
C ARG A 41 3.11 1.57 13.70
N LYS A 42 2.10 0.97 14.29
CA LYS A 42 2.29 -0.07 15.31
C LYS A 42 2.36 -1.46 14.69
N THR A 43 1.43 -1.76 13.80
CA THR A 43 1.33 -3.11 13.21
C THR A 43 2.11 -3.25 11.91
N HIS A 44 2.46 -2.14 11.26
CA HIS A 44 3.12 -2.11 9.96
C HIS A 44 2.30 -2.76 8.84
N GLN A 45 0.98 -2.71 9.00
CA GLN A 45 0.05 -3.33 8.07
C GLN A 45 -1.03 -2.33 7.67
N CYS A 46 -1.66 -2.57 6.54
CA CYS A 46 -2.79 -1.78 6.07
C CYS A 46 -3.68 -2.65 5.20
N TRP A 47 -4.93 -2.21 5.01
CA TRP A 47 -5.88 -2.97 4.18
C TRP A 47 -6.80 -2.06 3.36
N PRO A 48 -6.23 -1.12 2.60
CA PRO A 48 -7.05 -0.34 1.67
C PRO A 48 -7.64 -1.25 0.59
N SER A 49 -8.80 -0.91 0.08
CA SER A 49 -9.37 -1.66 -1.04
C SER A 49 -8.57 -1.40 -2.31
N ILE A 50 -8.65 -2.33 -3.26
CA ILE A 50 -8.02 -2.15 -4.58
C ILE A 50 -8.55 -0.87 -5.24
N ARG A 51 -9.84 -0.62 -5.10
CA ARG A 51 -10.46 0.60 -5.63
C ARG A 51 -9.85 1.86 -5.01
N THR A 52 -9.66 1.86 -3.68
CA THR A 52 -9.05 2.99 -2.99
C THR A 52 -7.63 3.23 -3.46
N ILE A 53 -6.85 2.17 -3.61
CA ILE A 53 -5.49 2.27 -4.14
C ILE A 53 -5.53 2.88 -5.55
N GLY A 54 -6.39 2.34 -6.40
CA GLY A 54 -6.51 2.81 -7.78
C GLY A 54 -6.90 4.28 -7.87
N GLN A 55 -7.81 4.73 -7.02
CA GLN A 55 -8.19 6.14 -6.97
C GLN A 55 -7.03 7.03 -6.54
N ALA A 56 -6.25 6.57 -5.57
CA ALA A 56 -5.13 7.35 -5.04
C ALA A 56 -4.00 7.48 -6.05
N VAL A 57 -3.68 6.41 -6.77
CA VAL A 57 -2.57 6.41 -7.73
C VAL A 57 -3.02 6.62 -9.17
N ARG A 58 -4.32 6.84 -9.39
CA ARG A 58 -4.90 7.14 -10.71
C ARG A 58 -4.70 6.00 -11.70
N MET A 59 -4.97 4.78 -11.26
CA MET A 59 -4.86 3.57 -12.06
C MET A 59 -6.13 2.74 -11.96
N SER A 60 -6.40 1.94 -12.99
CA SER A 60 -7.51 0.99 -12.95
C SER A 60 -7.23 -0.09 -11.91
N GLU A 61 -8.28 -0.76 -11.45
CA GLU A 61 -8.15 -1.84 -10.49
C GLU A 61 -7.29 -2.99 -11.04
N ASN A 62 -7.45 -3.32 -12.31
CA ASN A 62 -6.64 -4.37 -12.93
C ASN A 62 -5.16 -4.01 -12.95
N THR A 63 -4.85 -2.75 -13.23
CA THR A 63 -3.47 -2.26 -13.20
C THR A 63 -2.90 -2.31 -11.80
N VAL A 64 -3.70 -1.92 -10.79
CA VAL A 64 -3.28 -2.00 -9.38
C VAL A 64 -2.96 -3.46 -9.01
N ARG A 65 -3.83 -4.41 -9.37
CA ARG A 65 -3.61 -5.83 -9.10
C ARG A 65 -2.31 -6.33 -9.73
N LYS A 66 -2.03 -5.89 -10.94
CA LYS A 66 -0.78 -6.22 -11.63
C LYS A 66 0.43 -5.78 -10.82
N TYR A 67 0.44 -4.53 -10.36
CA TYR A 67 1.56 -4.00 -9.60
C TYR A 67 1.67 -4.61 -8.21
N ILE A 68 0.56 -4.91 -7.57
CA ILE A 68 0.57 -5.64 -6.30
C ILE A 68 1.26 -6.98 -6.47
N ARG A 69 0.90 -7.72 -7.53
CA ARG A 69 1.52 -9.01 -7.82
C ARG A 69 3.03 -8.87 -8.05
N GLN A 70 3.43 -7.86 -8.81
CA GLN A 70 4.85 -7.60 -9.06
C GLN A 70 5.60 -7.26 -7.78
N LEU A 71 5.00 -6.47 -6.90
CA LEU A 71 5.61 -6.12 -5.62
C LEU A 71 5.74 -7.35 -4.71
N GLU A 72 4.74 -8.23 -4.71
CA GLU A 72 4.82 -9.50 -3.98
C GLU A 72 5.96 -10.36 -4.52
N GLU A 73 6.09 -10.47 -5.84
CA GLU A 73 7.16 -11.25 -6.47
C GLU A 73 8.53 -10.72 -6.12
N ARG A 74 8.66 -9.42 -5.93
CA ARG A 74 9.90 -8.80 -5.50
C ARG A 74 10.16 -8.95 -4.00
N GLY A 75 9.18 -9.45 -3.25
CA GLY A 75 9.30 -9.56 -1.80
C GLY A 75 9.15 -8.24 -1.06
N LEU A 76 8.59 -7.21 -1.71
CA LEU A 76 8.46 -5.89 -1.10
C LEU A 76 7.16 -5.73 -0.30
N ILE A 77 6.18 -6.57 -0.56
CA ILE A 77 4.96 -6.64 0.24
C ILE A 77 4.56 -8.09 0.38
N THR A 78 3.79 -8.38 1.41
CA THR A 78 3.07 -9.63 1.53
C THR A 78 1.58 -9.29 1.62
N THR A 79 0.75 -10.19 1.15
CA THR A 79 -0.70 -10.02 1.21
C THR A 79 -1.32 -11.22 1.90
N GLU A 80 -2.38 -10.96 2.66
CA GLU A 80 -3.17 -12.01 3.29
C GLU A 80 -4.63 -11.72 3.04
N PRO A 81 -5.44 -12.74 2.71
CA PRO A 81 -6.87 -12.55 2.59
C PRO A 81 -7.49 -12.26 3.96
N THR A 82 -8.51 -11.43 3.96
CA THR A 82 -9.29 -11.19 5.17
C THR A 82 -10.73 -11.63 4.94
N GLU A 83 -11.43 -11.91 6.03
CA GLU A 83 -12.84 -12.27 5.98
C GLU A 83 -13.65 -11.28 6.80
N VAL A 84 -14.85 -10.97 6.33
CA VAL A 84 -15.83 -10.20 7.08
C VAL A 84 -17.08 -11.03 7.27
N ILE A 85 -17.71 -10.88 8.43
CA ILE A 85 -18.98 -11.53 8.71
C ILE A 85 -20.06 -10.49 8.50
N THR A 86 -21.01 -10.80 7.60
CA THR A 86 -22.12 -9.90 7.33
C THR A 86 -23.14 -9.96 8.47
N LYS A 87 -24.11 -9.02 8.44
CA LYS A 87 -25.19 -9.00 9.44
C LYS A 87 -26.01 -10.28 9.44
N THR A 88 -26.04 -11.01 8.33
CA THR A 88 -26.76 -12.28 8.20
C THR A 88 -25.91 -13.48 8.60
N GLY A 89 -24.68 -13.27 9.06
CA GLY A 89 -23.79 -14.34 9.47
C GLY A 89 -22.99 -14.98 8.33
N GLU A 90 -23.11 -14.47 7.11
CA GLU A 90 -22.34 -15.00 5.99
C GLU A 90 -20.89 -14.51 6.04
N LYS A 91 -19.97 -15.38 5.71
CA LYS A 91 -18.55 -15.03 5.54
C LYS A 91 -18.32 -14.54 4.13
N ARG A 92 -17.68 -13.38 4.00
CA ARG A 92 -17.29 -12.83 2.70
C ARG A 92 -15.83 -12.41 2.76
N ASN A 93 -15.19 -12.39 1.59
CA ASN A 93 -13.84 -11.89 1.48
C ASN A 93 -13.83 -10.39 1.75
N GLY A 94 -12.96 -9.96 2.65
CA GLY A 94 -12.70 -8.55 2.88
C GLY A 94 -11.56 -8.05 2.00
N ASN A 95 -11.06 -6.86 2.29
CA ASN A 95 -9.90 -6.31 1.62
C ASN A 95 -8.66 -7.15 1.97
N LEU A 96 -7.68 -7.15 1.07
CA LEU A 96 -6.40 -7.78 1.38
C LEU A 96 -5.69 -7.02 2.49
N LEU A 97 -5.04 -7.76 3.36
CA LEU A 97 -4.13 -7.20 4.35
C LEU A 97 -2.75 -7.12 3.74
N PHE A 98 -2.19 -5.92 3.68
CA PHE A 98 -0.87 -5.68 3.09
C PHE A 98 0.14 -5.46 4.20
N THR A 99 1.29 -6.11 4.09
CA THR A 99 2.42 -5.89 4.98
C THR A 99 3.63 -5.50 4.13
N PRO A 100 3.93 -4.20 4.03
CA PRO A 100 5.13 -3.76 3.32
C PRO A 100 6.39 -4.26 4.02
N ALA A 101 7.38 -4.65 3.23
CA ALA A 101 8.64 -5.11 3.76
C ALA A 101 9.38 -3.98 4.45
N ARG A 102 10.12 -4.33 5.49
CA ARG A 102 10.97 -3.40 6.22
C ARG A 102 12.40 -3.55 5.75
N PHE A 103 13.05 -2.43 5.58
CA PHE A 103 14.47 -2.43 5.21
C PHE A 103 15.29 -2.25 6.48
N ARG A 104 16.30 -3.08 6.60
CA ARG A 104 17.26 -2.96 7.71
C ARG A 104 18.39 -2.02 7.30
N ARG A 105 18.85 -1.29 8.26
CA ARG A 105 20.03 -0.47 8.09
C ARG A 105 21.27 -1.19 8.59
#